data_14e935fb02c2843dc31bafee52d8629f
#
_entry.id   14e935fb02c2843dc31bafee52d8629f
#
_cell.length_a   1.000
_cell.length_b   1.000
_cell.length_c   1.000
_cell.angle_alpha   90.00
_cell.angle_beta   90.00
_cell.angle_gamma   90.00
#
_symmetry.space_group_name_H-M   'P 1'
#
loop_
_entity.id
_entity.type
_entity.pdbx_description
1 polymer ?
#
loop_
_entity_poly.entity_id
_entity_poly.type
_entity_poly.pdbx_seq_one_letter_code
_entity_poly.pdbx_strand_id
1 'polypeptide(L)'
;MDLGRDNILDKQLVKELEESYLNYSMSVIMSRALPDARDGLKPVHRRILFSMSEMSAMWNRPYKKSARVVGEVLGKYHPHGDSSIYDALVRMAQEFSMRHELGQGQGNFGSVDGDRAAAMRYTESRMSRIGSELLRDIEKETIPWTTNFDETLKEPAVLPAVYPNLLVNGSEGIAVGMATKIPPHNLSELVGGLVELMDNPECETKDLMKHIKGPDFPTAGKALGIKGIQDAYETGRGKVIMQGRAHVEPSNLSLIHISEPTRRS
;
A
#
# COMPACT_ATOMS: atom_id res chain seq x y z
N MET A 1 -10.72 -10.06 -56.60
CA MET A 1 -10.08 -10.12 -55.26
C MET A 1 -11.20 -10.24 -54.27
N ASP A 2 -11.43 -11.47 -53.83
CA ASP A 2 -12.39 -11.76 -52.77
C ASP A 2 -11.75 -11.30 -51.44
N LEU A 3 -12.10 -10.12 -50.99
CA LEU A 3 -11.71 -9.64 -49.66
C LEU A 3 -12.41 -10.59 -48.69
N GLY A 4 -11.65 -11.51 -48.13
CA GLY A 4 -12.13 -12.57 -47.26
C GLY A 4 -13.18 -12.00 -46.29
N ARG A 5 -14.36 -12.59 -46.29
CA ARG A 5 -15.37 -12.36 -45.27
C ARG A 5 -14.70 -12.76 -43.96
N ASP A 6 -14.24 -11.76 -43.23
CA ASP A 6 -13.75 -11.95 -41.88
C ASP A 6 -14.74 -12.81 -41.11
N ASN A 7 -14.23 -13.73 -40.30
CA ASN A 7 -15.00 -14.61 -39.44
C ASN A 7 -15.82 -13.78 -38.47
N ILE A 8 -17.00 -13.30 -38.95
CA ILE A 8 -17.96 -12.60 -38.09
C ILE A 8 -18.68 -13.69 -37.30
N LEU A 9 -18.38 -13.75 -36.03
CA LEU A 9 -19.05 -14.64 -35.09
C LEU A 9 -20.19 -13.88 -34.44
N ASP A 10 -21.41 -14.37 -34.60
CA ASP A 10 -22.56 -13.83 -33.86
C ASP A 10 -22.41 -14.14 -32.38
N LYS A 11 -22.29 -13.11 -31.56
CA LYS A 11 -22.20 -13.20 -30.10
C LYS A 11 -23.31 -12.41 -29.45
N GLN A 12 -24.04 -13.02 -28.52
CA GLN A 12 -25.08 -12.33 -27.77
C GLN A 12 -24.43 -11.26 -26.88
N LEU A 13 -24.88 -10.01 -27.01
CA LEU A 13 -24.33 -8.88 -26.27
C LEU A 13 -24.33 -9.11 -24.76
N VAL A 14 -25.40 -9.66 -24.22
CA VAL A 14 -25.52 -9.92 -22.78
C VAL A 14 -24.44 -10.90 -22.31
N LYS A 15 -24.24 -12.00 -23.05
CA LYS A 15 -23.23 -13.01 -22.71
C LYS A 15 -21.80 -12.44 -22.79
N GLU A 16 -21.51 -11.62 -23.80
CA GLU A 16 -20.24 -10.93 -23.94
C GLU A 16 -19.96 -9.98 -22.77
N LEU A 17 -21.00 -9.21 -22.38
CA LEU A 17 -20.88 -8.29 -21.23
C LEU A 17 -20.67 -9.05 -19.92
N GLU A 18 -21.37 -10.16 -19.69
CA GLU A 18 -21.20 -10.98 -18.48
C GLU A 18 -19.78 -11.57 -18.40
N GLU A 19 -19.30 -12.18 -19.48
CA GLU A 19 -17.95 -12.77 -19.54
C GLU A 19 -16.86 -11.70 -19.36
N SER A 20 -16.96 -10.59 -20.07
CA SER A 20 -15.99 -9.48 -20.01
C SER A 20 -15.98 -8.82 -18.65
N TYR A 21 -17.16 -8.60 -18.05
CA TYR A 21 -17.27 -8.01 -16.71
C TYR A 21 -16.74 -8.94 -15.63
N LEU A 22 -16.99 -10.23 -15.74
CA LEU A 22 -16.44 -11.23 -14.81
C LEU A 22 -14.90 -11.25 -14.88
N ASN A 23 -14.33 -11.33 -16.09
CA ASN A 23 -12.89 -11.33 -16.29
C ASN A 23 -12.24 -10.04 -15.76
N TYR A 24 -12.85 -8.89 -16.05
CA TYR A 24 -12.39 -7.62 -15.50
C TYR A 24 -12.44 -7.60 -13.96
N SER A 25 -13.55 -8.05 -13.38
CA SER A 25 -13.74 -8.10 -11.93
C SER A 25 -12.70 -8.97 -11.24
N MET A 26 -12.45 -10.17 -11.78
CA MET A 26 -11.42 -11.08 -11.27
C MET A 26 -10.02 -10.45 -11.37
N SER A 27 -9.70 -9.81 -12.47
CA SER A 27 -8.41 -9.12 -12.64
C SER A 27 -8.24 -8.00 -11.63
N VAL A 28 -9.28 -7.18 -11.37
CA VAL A 28 -9.22 -6.11 -10.38
C VAL A 28 -9.05 -6.65 -8.95
N ILE A 29 -9.76 -7.73 -8.60
CA ILE A 29 -9.66 -8.35 -7.28
C ILE A 29 -8.26 -8.95 -7.08
N MET A 30 -7.81 -9.81 -7.97
CA MET A 30 -6.60 -10.62 -7.80
C MET A 30 -5.30 -9.83 -8.05
N SER A 31 -5.33 -8.87 -8.99
CA SER A 31 -4.08 -8.28 -9.52
C SER A 31 -3.99 -6.76 -9.38
N ARG A 32 -4.90 -6.10 -8.65
CA ARG A 32 -4.89 -4.64 -8.55
C ARG A 32 -5.23 -4.10 -7.18
N ALA A 33 -6.43 -4.43 -6.65
CA ALA A 33 -7.03 -3.69 -5.55
C ALA A 33 -6.67 -4.23 -4.16
N LEU A 34 -6.47 -5.53 -4.04
CA LEU A 34 -6.25 -6.18 -2.75
C LEU A 34 -4.75 -6.42 -2.50
N PRO A 35 -4.30 -6.24 -1.25
CA PRO A 35 -2.94 -6.60 -0.84
C PRO A 35 -2.80 -8.11 -0.67
N ASP A 36 -1.58 -8.63 -0.83
CA ASP A 36 -1.24 -9.97 -0.37
C ASP A 36 -1.07 -9.95 1.15
N ALA A 37 -1.63 -10.94 1.85
CA ALA A 37 -1.58 -10.99 3.32
C ALA A 37 -0.15 -11.17 3.86
N ARG A 38 0.74 -11.78 3.08
CA ARG A 38 2.12 -12.10 3.47
C ARG A 38 3.04 -10.89 3.52
N ASP A 39 2.95 -10.00 2.53
CA ASP A 39 3.81 -8.81 2.44
C ASP A 39 3.04 -7.48 2.58
N GLY A 40 1.71 -7.52 2.62
CA GLY A 40 0.86 -6.34 2.77
C GLY A 40 0.86 -5.40 1.57
N LEU A 41 1.32 -5.86 0.41
CA LEU A 41 1.50 -5.02 -0.76
C LEU A 41 0.52 -5.36 -1.88
N LYS A 42 0.06 -4.32 -2.56
CA LYS A 42 -0.57 -4.49 -3.88
C LYS A 42 0.51 -4.73 -4.93
N PRO A 43 0.19 -5.34 -6.08
CA PRO A 43 1.16 -5.62 -7.13
C PRO A 43 1.98 -4.40 -7.55
N VAL A 44 1.37 -3.22 -7.70
CA VAL A 44 2.08 -1.99 -8.06
C VAL A 44 3.14 -1.59 -7.03
N HIS A 45 2.84 -1.68 -5.72
CA HIS A 45 3.79 -1.35 -4.65
C HIS A 45 4.97 -2.32 -4.63
N ARG A 46 4.69 -3.62 -4.78
CA ARG A 46 5.72 -4.66 -4.84
C ARG A 46 6.67 -4.45 -6.01
N ARG A 47 6.14 -4.17 -7.19
CA ARG A 47 6.91 -3.88 -8.40
C ARG A 47 7.76 -2.63 -8.28
N ILE A 48 7.26 -1.57 -7.62
CA ILE A 48 8.04 -0.36 -7.35
C ILE A 48 9.22 -0.67 -6.44
N LEU A 49 9.01 -1.35 -5.31
CA LEU A 49 10.09 -1.68 -4.37
C LEU A 49 11.12 -2.63 -5.01
N PHE A 50 10.65 -3.63 -5.74
CA PHE A 50 11.55 -4.55 -6.45
C PHE A 50 12.39 -3.83 -7.50
N SER A 51 11.77 -3.00 -8.33
CA SER A 51 12.47 -2.21 -9.34
C SER A 51 13.47 -1.21 -8.71
N MET A 52 13.11 -0.57 -7.58
CA MET A 52 14.05 0.28 -6.83
C MET A 52 15.27 -0.51 -6.33
N SER A 53 15.09 -1.76 -5.93
CA SER A 53 16.20 -2.63 -5.52
C SER A 53 17.13 -2.94 -6.69
N GLU A 54 16.60 -3.36 -7.85
CA GLU A 54 17.38 -3.61 -9.06
C GLU A 54 18.17 -2.37 -9.50
N MET A 55 17.56 -1.20 -9.41
CA MET A 55 18.20 0.07 -9.73
C MET A 55 19.22 0.53 -8.67
N SER A 56 19.40 -0.21 -7.58
CA SER A 56 20.20 0.23 -6.42
C SER A 56 19.75 1.57 -5.84
N ALA A 57 18.44 1.85 -5.84
CA ALA A 57 17.83 3.03 -5.22
C ALA A 57 17.49 2.75 -3.74
N MET A 58 18.49 2.26 -2.98
CA MET A 58 18.36 1.87 -1.58
C MET A 58 18.47 3.09 -0.65
N TRP A 59 18.03 2.94 0.59
CA TRP A 59 18.02 4.00 1.62
C TRP A 59 19.39 4.67 1.86
N ASN A 60 20.48 3.95 1.66
CA ASN A 60 21.87 4.41 1.85
C ASN A 60 22.55 4.83 0.53
N ARG A 61 21.80 4.97 -0.55
CA ARG A 61 22.28 5.39 -1.88
C ARG A 61 21.67 6.74 -2.26
N PRO A 62 22.27 7.46 -3.23
CA PRO A 62 21.68 8.70 -3.74
C PRO A 62 20.25 8.52 -4.25
N TYR A 63 19.46 9.56 -4.13
CA TYR A 63 18.15 9.64 -4.73
C TYR A 63 18.21 9.49 -6.25
N LYS A 64 17.15 8.96 -6.83
CA LYS A 64 16.96 8.88 -8.28
C LYS A 64 15.73 9.67 -8.69
N LYS A 65 15.74 10.24 -9.90
CA LYS A 65 14.53 10.90 -10.44
C LYS A 65 13.35 9.95 -10.39
N SER A 66 12.21 10.41 -9.85
CA SER A 66 10.99 9.58 -9.77
C SER A 66 10.53 9.10 -11.14
N ALA A 67 10.70 9.94 -12.19
CA ALA A 67 10.43 9.56 -13.58
C ALA A 67 11.24 8.34 -14.04
N ARG A 68 12.47 8.18 -13.55
CA ARG A 68 13.30 7.00 -13.88
C ARG A 68 12.75 5.73 -13.21
N VAL A 69 12.34 5.84 -11.94
CA VAL A 69 11.72 4.71 -11.22
C VAL A 69 10.41 4.31 -11.91
N VAL A 70 9.55 5.27 -12.23
CA VAL A 70 8.28 5.01 -12.91
C VAL A 70 8.51 4.37 -14.27
N GLY A 71 9.47 4.88 -15.06
CA GLY A 71 9.80 4.31 -16.38
C GLY A 71 10.31 2.87 -16.32
N GLU A 72 11.13 2.55 -15.32
CA GLU A 72 11.64 1.19 -15.11
C GLU A 72 10.51 0.21 -14.75
N VAL A 73 9.62 0.62 -13.83
CA VAL A 73 8.45 -0.19 -13.43
C VAL A 73 7.50 -0.39 -14.60
N LEU A 74 7.21 0.68 -15.35
CA LEU A 74 6.32 0.65 -16.52
C LEU A 74 6.85 -0.29 -17.60
N GLY A 75 8.13 -0.14 -17.92
CA GLY A 75 8.75 -0.88 -19.02
C GLY A 75 8.97 -2.36 -18.74
N LYS A 76 9.16 -2.74 -17.49
CA LYS A 76 9.52 -4.12 -17.11
C LYS A 76 8.41 -4.93 -16.48
N TYR A 77 7.57 -4.30 -15.63
CA TYR A 77 6.73 -5.07 -14.71
C TYR A 77 5.25 -4.67 -14.71
N HIS A 78 4.94 -3.40 -14.96
CA HIS A 78 3.58 -2.89 -14.75
C HIS A 78 3.04 -2.16 -15.99
N PRO A 79 2.42 -2.87 -16.95
CA PRO A 79 1.98 -2.32 -18.24
C PRO A 79 0.68 -1.53 -18.10
N HIS A 80 0.67 -0.49 -17.26
CA HIS A 80 -0.46 0.40 -17.01
C HIS A 80 0.00 1.88 -17.09
N GLY A 81 -0.90 2.82 -16.88
CA GLY A 81 -0.56 4.25 -16.96
C GLY A 81 0.54 4.67 -15.95
N ASP A 82 1.48 5.48 -16.40
CA ASP A 82 2.58 6.03 -15.60
C ASP A 82 2.10 6.84 -14.39
N SER A 83 0.99 7.55 -14.53
CA SER A 83 0.35 8.29 -13.45
C SER A 83 -0.03 7.38 -12.27
N SER A 84 -0.57 6.19 -12.55
CA SER A 84 -0.96 5.24 -11.50
C SER A 84 0.24 4.71 -10.70
N ILE A 85 1.37 4.49 -11.38
CA ILE A 85 2.63 4.07 -10.77
C ILE A 85 3.21 5.22 -9.94
N TYR A 86 3.20 6.44 -10.49
CA TYR A 86 3.70 7.61 -9.78
C TYR A 86 2.87 7.94 -8.54
N ASP A 87 1.54 7.88 -8.62
CA ASP A 87 0.66 8.10 -7.48
C ASP A 87 0.88 7.06 -6.36
N ALA A 88 1.13 5.81 -6.73
CA ALA A 88 1.49 4.78 -5.76
C ALA A 88 2.86 5.06 -5.10
N LEU A 89 3.87 5.45 -5.88
CA LEU A 89 5.18 5.85 -5.39
C LEU A 89 5.10 7.05 -4.43
N VAL A 90 4.30 8.07 -4.81
CA VAL A 90 4.07 9.26 -3.99
C VAL A 90 3.48 8.87 -2.64
N ARG A 91 2.43 8.04 -2.62
CA ARG A 91 1.81 7.60 -1.37
C ARG A 91 2.77 6.84 -0.46
N MET A 92 3.65 6.02 -1.02
CA MET A 92 4.66 5.29 -0.23
C MET A 92 5.71 6.19 0.42
N ALA A 93 5.84 7.44 -0.03
CA ALA A 93 6.79 8.43 0.49
C ALA A 93 6.10 9.57 1.26
N GLN A 94 4.80 9.46 1.55
CA GLN A 94 4.03 10.47 2.31
C GLN A 94 3.89 10.04 3.78
N GLU A 95 4.43 10.82 4.70
CA GLU A 95 4.36 10.59 6.15
C GLU A 95 2.92 10.60 6.71
N PHE A 96 2.01 11.31 6.05
CA PHE A 96 0.60 11.38 6.43
C PHE A 96 -0.26 10.27 5.80
N SER A 97 0.27 9.54 4.81
CA SER A 97 -0.42 8.41 4.16
C SER A 97 0.02 7.05 4.71
N MET A 98 1.28 6.92 5.10
CA MET A 98 1.87 5.66 5.59
C MET A 98 2.25 5.79 7.05
N ARG A 99 1.94 4.77 7.86
CA ARG A 99 2.40 4.73 9.27
C ARG A 99 3.92 4.59 9.35
N HIS A 100 4.48 3.83 8.43
CA HIS A 100 5.91 3.76 8.16
C HIS A 100 6.14 3.85 6.65
N GLU A 101 6.75 4.91 6.20
CA GLU A 101 7.01 5.15 4.79
C GLU A 101 7.91 4.06 4.20
N LEU A 102 7.50 3.49 3.06
CA LEU A 102 8.29 2.48 2.34
C LEU A 102 9.27 3.13 1.36
N GLY A 103 8.99 4.36 0.93
CA GLY A 103 9.85 5.18 0.11
C GLY A 103 10.24 6.47 0.82
N GLN A 104 11.34 7.08 0.39
CA GLN A 104 11.74 8.43 0.77
C GLN A 104 11.69 9.33 -0.46
N GLY A 105 11.08 10.49 -0.32
CA GLY A 105 10.95 11.48 -1.37
C GLY A 105 11.80 12.71 -1.12
N GLN A 106 12.32 13.32 -2.20
CA GLN A 106 12.93 14.64 -2.19
C GLN A 106 12.22 15.53 -3.20
N GLY A 107 11.74 16.68 -2.75
CA GLY A 107 10.90 17.60 -3.51
C GLY A 107 9.48 17.65 -2.95
N ASN A 108 8.53 18.14 -3.74
CA ASN A 108 7.14 18.24 -3.33
C ASN A 108 6.39 16.92 -3.61
N PHE A 109 6.06 16.19 -2.56
CA PHE A 109 5.24 14.97 -2.58
C PHE A 109 3.80 15.20 -2.12
N GLY A 110 3.32 16.44 -2.14
CA GLY A 110 2.00 16.82 -1.69
C GLY A 110 1.95 17.18 -0.21
N SER A 111 0.78 17.53 0.28
CA SER A 111 0.53 17.91 1.66
C SER A 111 -0.73 17.23 2.23
N VAL A 112 -0.86 17.24 3.54
CA VAL A 112 -2.08 16.78 4.23
C VAL A 112 -3.30 17.64 3.88
N ASP A 113 -3.08 18.89 3.47
CA ASP A 113 -4.14 19.84 3.09
C ASP A 113 -4.70 19.57 1.67
N GLY A 114 -4.20 18.53 0.99
CA GLY A 114 -4.70 18.10 -0.31
C GLY A 114 -3.92 18.63 -1.51
N ASP A 115 -2.79 19.29 -1.31
CA ASP A 115 -1.90 19.66 -2.41
C ASP A 115 -1.38 18.40 -3.11
N ARG A 116 -1.35 18.45 -4.43
CA ARG A 116 -0.83 17.37 -5.24
C ARG A 116 0.70 17.38 -5.26
N ALA A 117 1.28 16.20 -5.41
CA ALA A 117 2.70 16.09 -5.67
C ALA A 117 3.09 16.80 -6.97
N ALA A 118 4.29 17.34 -7.02
CA ALA A 118 4.87 17.86 -8.26
C ALA A 118 5.05 16.74 -9.30
N ALA A 119 5.11 17.10 -10.59
CA ALA A 119 5.31 16.10 -11.65
C ALA A 119 6.61 15.30 -11.41
N MET A 120 6.61 14.01 -11.76
CA MET A 120 7.69 13.05 -11.51
C MET A 120 9.08 13.45 -12.03
N ARG A 121 9.14 14.38 -12.99
CA ARG A 121 10.40 14.94 -13.50
C ARG A 121 11.09 15.89 -12.52
N TYR A 122 10.35 16.45 -11.56
CA TYR A 122 10.89 17.37 -10.55
C TYR A 122 11.22 16.69 -9.23
N THR A 123 10.62 15.54 -8.95
CA THR A 123 10.81 14.82 -7.70
C THR A 123 11.87 13.73 -7.82
N GLU A 124 12.47 13.40 -6.70
CA GLU A 124 13.43 12.31 -6.58
C GLU A 124 12.98 11.35 -5.48
N SER A 125 13.29 10.07 -5.64
CA SER A 125 12.87 9.03 -4.70
C SER A 125 13.94 7.96 -4.53
N ARG A 126 13.87 7.29 -3.39
CA ARG A 126 14.63 6.09 -3.06
C ARG A 126 13.83 5.26 -2.05
N MET A 127 14.25 4.04 -1.84
CA MET A 127 13.65 3.17 -0.82
C MET A 127 13.99 3.70 0.59
N SER A 128 13.06 3.59 1.52
CA SER A 128 13.32 3.83 2.93
C SER A 128 14.06 2.64 3.56
N ARG A 129 14.60 2.82 4.78
CA ARG A 129 15.25 1.73 5.50
C ARG A 129 14.26 0.59 5.79
N ILE A 130 13.07 0.91 6.29
CA ILE A 130 12.04 -0.11 6.57
C ILE A 130 11.50 -0.75 5.29
N GLY A 131 11.40 -0.01 4.19
CA GLY A 131 11.05 -0.56 2.88
C GLY A 131 12.07 -1.58 2.39
N SER A 132 13.38 -1.38 2.66
CA SER A 132 14.42 -2.34 2.29
C SER A 132 14.36 -3.64 3.10
N GLU A 133 13.81 -3.63 4.31
CA GLU A 133 13.61 -4.84 5.11
C GLU A 133 12.56 -5.79 4.52
N LEU A 134 11.63 -5.28 3.69
CA LEU A 134 10.68 -6.13 2.96
C LEU A 134 11.36 -7.00 1.89
N LEU A 135 12.52 -6.55 1.37
CA LEU A 135 13.30 -7.25 0.35
C LEU A 135 14.46 -8.06 0.94
N ARG A 136 14.64 -8.00 2.26
CA ARG A 136 15.68 -8.75 2.93
C ARG A 136 15.50 -10.24 2.62
N ASP A 137 16.60 -10.89 2.28
CA ASP A 137 16.63 -12.31 1.93
C ASP A 137 15.91 -12.71 0.61
N ILE A 138 15.61 -11.75 -0.27
CA ILE A 138 14.97 -12.02 -1.57
C ILE A 138 15.76 -12.97 -2.45
N GLU A 139 17.09 -12.99 -2.30
CA GLU A 139 18.00 -13.86 -3.07
C GLU A 139 18.16 -15.27 -2.48
N LYS A 140 17.49 -15.55 -1.33
CA LYS A 140 17.65 -16.83 -0.61
C LYS A 140 16.61 -17.90 -1.00
N GLU A 141 15.97 -17.77 -2.14
CA GLU A 141 14.95 -18.72 -2.63
C GLU A 141 13.78 -18.96 -1.65
N THR A 142 13.43 -17.94 -0.86
CA THR A 142 12.38 -18.04 0.15
C THR A 142 10.98 -17.73 -0.37
N ILE A 143 10.88 -17.25 -1.61
CA ILE A 143 9.63 -16.76 -2.21
C ILE A 143 9.43 -17.35 -3.62
N PRO A 144 8.16 -17.48 -4.06
CA PRO A 144 7.86 -17.84 -5.44
C PRO A 144 8.12 -16.66 -6.39
N TRP A 145 8.58 -16.98 -7.59
CA TRP A 145 8.80 -16.06 -8.69
C TRP A 145 7.81 -16.34 -9.81
N THR A 146 7.37 -15.30 -10.49
CA THR A 146 6.52 -15.38 -11.68
C THR A 146 7.19 -14.66 -12.85
N THR A 147 6.76 -14.93 -14.07
CA THR A 147 7.14 -14.14 -15.24
C THR A 147 6.41 -12.81 -15.23
N ASN A 148 7.04 -11.76 -15.77
CA ASN A 148 6.42 -10.49 -16.02
C ASN A 148 5.42 -10.58 -17.19
N PHE A 149 4.80 -9.47 -17.57
CA PHE A 149 3.71 -9.43 -18.56
C PHE A 149 4.13 -9.87 -20.00
N ASP A 150 5.40 -9.73 -20.38
CA ASP A 150 5.95 -10.13 -21.69
C ASP A 150 6.80 -11.41 -21.64
N GLU A 151 6.81 -12.08 -20.48
CA GLU A 151 7.54 -13.32 -20.22
C GLU A 151 9.07 -13.24 -20.39
N THR A 152 9.63 -12.04 -20.50
CA THR A 152 11.08 -11.83 -20.70
C THR A 152 11.85 -11.79 -19.38
N LEU A 153 11.21 -11.38 -18.29
CA LEU A 153 11.81 -11.21 -16.97
C LEU A 153 11.03 -11.97 -15.91
N LYS A 154 11.65 -12.11 -14.74
CA LYS A 154 10.99 -12.64 -13.54
C LYS A 154 10.73 -11.53 -12.54
N GLU A 155 9.59 -11.59 -11.89
CA GLU A 155 9.22 -10.73 -10.75
C GLU A 155 8.83 -11.57 -9.53
N PRO A 156 9.04 -11.07 -8.30
CA PRO A 156 8.62 -11.77 -7.10
C PRO A 156 7.10 -11.77 -6.98
N ALA A 157 6.49 -12.95 -6.80
CA ALA A 157 5.05 -13.05 -6.55
C ALA A 157 4.66 -12.42 -5.20
N VAL A 158 5.58 -12.43 -4.23
CA VAL A 158 5.47 -11.85 -2.90
C VAL A 158 6.86 -11.47 -2.42
N LEU A 159 7.00 -10.46 -1.55
CA LEU A 159 8.28 -10.16 -0.91
C LEU A 159 8.48 -11.00 0.36
N PRO A 160 9.74 -11.24 0.78
CA PRO A 160 10.05 -12.01 1.99
C PRO A 160 9.47 -11.44 3.28
N ALA A 161 9.34 -10.12 3.37
CA ALA A 161 8.66 -9.36 4.41
C ALA A 161 8.98 -9.80 5.84
N VAL A 162 10.11 -9.36 6.38
CA VAL A 162 10.56 -9.71 7.74
C VAL A 162 9.71 -9.12 8.88
N TYR A 163 8.74 -8.29 8.57
CA TYR A 163 7.77 -7.73 9.51
C TYR A 163 6.36 -7.73 8.89
N PRO A 164 5.29 -7.74 9.70
CA PRO A 164 3.91 -7.85 9.22
C PRO A 164 3.41 -6.52 8.62
N ASN A 165 3.92 -6.16 7.44
CA ASN A 165 3.65 -4.87 6.80
C ASN A 165 2.15 -4.61 6.60
N LEU A 166 1.34 -5.65 6.33
CA LEU A 166 -0.10 -5.49 6.20
C LEU A 166 -0.74 -4.85 7.44
N LEU A 167 -0.30 -5.25 8.63
CA LEU A 167 -0.82 -4.70 9.89
C LEU A 167 -0.12 -3.40 10.27
N VAL A 168 1.17 -3.27 9.96
CA VAL A 168 1.95 -2.06 10.27
C VAL A 168 1.42 -0.85 9.51
N ASN A 169 1.27 -0.96 8.20
CA ASN A 169 0.84 0.14 7.34
C ASN A 169 -0.64 0.11 6.97
N GLY A 170 -1.30 -1.03 7.20
CA GLY A 170 -2.66 -1.22 6.73
C GLY A 170 -2.76 -1.31 5.19
N SER A 171 -3.97 -1.41 4.71
CA SER A 171 -4.25 -1.31 3.27
C SER A 171 -5.71 -0.92 3.05
N GLU A 172 -5.95 -0.08 2.06
CA GLU A 172 -7.29 0.26 1.58
C GLU A 172 -7.36 -0.02 0.08
N GLY A 173 -8.43 -0.70 -0.33
CA GLY A 173 -8.64 -1.04 -1.73
C GLY A 173 -10.11 -1.26 -2.04
N ILE A 174 -10.53 -0.77 -3.21
CA ILE A 174 -11.89 -0.93 -3.73
C ILE A 174 -11.78 -1.79 -4.99
N ALA A 175 -12.35 -2.98 -4.91
CA ALA A 175 -12.48 -3.89 -6.03
C ALA A 175 -13.93 -3.96 -6.51
N VAL A 176 -14.19 -4.78 -7.50
CA VAL A 176 -15.56 -5.04 -7.95
C VAL A 176 -16.23 -6.03 -7.00
N GLY A 177 -17.34 -5.63 -6.39
CA GLY A 177 -18.10 -6.48 -5.47
C GLY A 177 -17.53 -6.61 -4.06
N MET A 178 -16.29 -6.12 -3.80
CA MET A 178 -15.68 -6.12 -2.47
C MET A 178 -14.73 -4.97 -2.25
N ALA A 179 -14.51 -4.63 -0.99
CA ALA A 179 -13.52 -3.63 -0.59
C ALA A 179 -12.77 -4.11 0.66
N THR A 180 -11.55 -3.65 0.83
CA THR A 180 -10.78 -3.84 2.05
C THR A 180 -10.38 -2.50 2.64
N LYS A 181 -10.39 -2.43 3.98
CA LYS A 181 -9.92 -1.27 4.74
C LYS A 181 -9.29 -1.73 6.04
N ILE A 182 -8.03 -2.12 5.97
CA ILE A 182 -7.23 -2.57 7.09
C ILE A 182 -6.49 -1.37 7.64
N PRO A 183 -6.73 -0.97 8.91
CA PRO A 183 -6.04 0.17 9.50
C PRO A 183 -4.59 -0.16 9.84
N PRO A 184 -3.71 0.86 9.91
CA PRO A 184 -2.35 0.69 10.40
C PRO A 184 -2.30 0.51 11.91
N HIS A 185 -1.19 -0.09 12.41
CA HIS A 185 -0.99 -0.38 13.84
C HIS A 185 0.41 0.00 14.30
N ASN A 186 0.58 0.10 15.61
CA ASN A 186 1.87 0.36 16.23
C ASN A 186 2.77 -0.88 16.15
N LEU A 187 3.98 -0.72 15.61
CA LEU A 187 4.92 -1.81 15.42
C LEU A 187 5.31 -2.51 16.73
N SER A 188 5.51 -1.76 17.82
CA SER A 188 5.87 -2.34 19.12
C SER A 188 4.72 -3.17 19.71
N GLU A 189 3.47 -2.71 19.54
CA GLU A 189 2.28 -3.47 19.95
C GLU A 189 2.13 -4.75 19.12
N LEU A 190 2.38 -4.67 17.82
CA LEU A 190 2.36 -5.84 16.94
C LEU A 190 3.43 -6.87 17.32
N VAL A 191 4.65 -6.43 17.66
CA VAL A 191 5.71 -7.32 18.13
C VAL A 191 5.29 -8.01 19.43
N GLY A 192 4.68 -7.29 20.36
CA GLY A 192 4.13 -7.88 21.58
C GLY A 192 3.07 -8.97 21.28
N GLY A 193 2.15 -8.69 20.37
CA GLY A 193 1.15 -9.66 19.91
C GLY A 193 1.75 -10.88 19.20
N LEU A 194 2.81 -10.67 18.40
CA LEU A 194 3.52 -11.79 17.75
C LEU A 194 4.24 -12.68 18.76
N VAL A 195 4.87 -12.13 19.80
CA VAL A 195 5.50 -12.90 20.87
C VAL A 195 4.44 -13.74 21.60
N GLU A 196 3.30 -13.14 21.96
CA GLU A 196 2.19 -13.87 22.58
C GLU A 196 1.71 -15.03 21.69
N LEU A 197 1.55 -14.80 20.39
CA LEU A 197 1.14 -15.85 19.45
C LEU A 197 2.18 -16.97 19.32
N MET A 198 3.47 -16.64 19.40
CA MET A 198 4.55 -17.65 19.36
C MET A 198 4.58 -18.50 20.64
N ASP A 199 4.35 -17.89 21.79
CA ASP A 199 4.34 -18.57 23.07
C ASP A 199 3.04 -19.38 23.27
N ASN A 200 1.92 -18.89 22.74
CA ASN A 200 0.61 -19.54 22.79
C ASN A 200 -0.09 -19.49 21.42
N PRO A 201 0.18 -20.45 20.51
CA PRO A 201 -0.42 -20.51 19.17
C PRO A 201 -1.96 -20.62 19.16
N GLU A 202 -2.57 -21.10 20.25
CA GLU A 202 -4.02 -21.25 20.41
C GLU A 202 -4.67 -20.03 21.09
N CYS A 203 -3.95 -18.89 21.21
CA CYS A 203 -4.49 -17.70 21.83
C CYS A 203 -5.65 -17.11 21.03
N GLU A 204 -6.64 -16.57 21.73
CA GLU A 204 -7.77 -15.89 21.11
C GLU A 204 -7.44 -14.43 20.76
N THR A 205 -8.26 -13.82 19.90
CA THR A 205 -8.15 -12.38 19.53
C THR A 205 -8.09 -11.49 20.77
N LYS A 206 -8.81 -11.83 21.83
CA LYS A 206 -8.79 -11.09 23.10
C LYS A 206 -7.43 -11.08 23.80
N ASP A 207 -6.66 -12.14 23.65
CA ASP A 207 -5.31 -12.23 24.23
C ASP A 207 -4.36 -11.33 23.45
N LEU A 208 -4.44 -11.35 22.13
CA LEU A 208 -3.66 -10.46 21.28
C LEU A 208 -4.01 -8.98 21.53
N MET A 209 -5.26 -8.66 21.85
CA MET A 209 -5.70 -7.30 22.18
C MET A 209 -5.15 -6.77 23.51
N LYS A 210 -4.54 -7.61 24.36
CA LYS A 210 -3.78 -7.13 25.54
C LYS A 210 -2.55 -6.35 25.11
N HIS A 211 -1.97 -6.69 23.94
CA HIS A 211 -0.80 -6.05 23.34
C HIS A 211 -1.21 -5.03 22.29
N ILE A 212 -2.10 -5.41 21.36
CA ILE A 212 -2.57 -4.59 20.23
C ILE A 212 -3.88 -3.92 20.65
N LYS A 213 -3.78 -2.68 21.13
CA LYS A 213 -4.93 -1.96 21.69
C LYS A 213 -5.89 -1.41 20.65
N GLY A 214 -5.42 -1.19 19.43
CA GLY A 214 -6.22 -0.65 18.35
C GLY A 214 -5.40 -0.04 17.21
N PRO A 215 -6.08 0.54 16.21
CA PRO A 215 -5.43 1.23 15.10
C PRO A 215 -4.55 2.38 15.55
N ASP A 216 -3.43 2.57 14.82
CA ASP A 216 -2.47 3.64 15.04
C ASP A 216 -2.21 4.39 13.73
N PHE A 217 -2.96 5.45 13.49
CA PHE A 217 -2.92 6.20 12.24
C PHE A 217 -1.71 7.15 12.16
N PRO A 218 -1.14 7.40 10.96
CA PRO A 218 0.04 8.24 10.77
C PRO A 218 -0.17 9.68 11.24
N THR A 219 -1.39 10.20 11.12
CA THR A 219 -1.76 11.56 11.55
C THR A 219 -2.31 11.60 12.97
N ALA A 220 -2.16 10.52 13.76
CA ALA A 220 -2.63 10.38 15.13
C ALA A 220 -4.18 10.52 15.27
N GLY A 221 -4.66 11.20 16.32
CA GLY A 221 -6.07 11.28 16.64
C GLY A 221 -6.46 10.40 17.84
N LYS A 222 -7.73 10.38 18.17
CA LYS A 222 -8.28 9.55 19.24
C LYS A 222 -9.32 8.59 18.67
N ALA A 223 -9.16 7.29 18.89
CA ALA A 223 -10.22 6.32 18.62
C ALA A 223 -11.25 6.37 19.76
N LEU A 224 -12.52 6.52 19.40
CA LEU A 224 -13.63 6.60 20.36
C LEU A 224 -14.35 5.25 20.45
N GLY A 225 -14.33 4.67 21.64
CA GLY A 225 -14.99 3.39 21.94
C GLY A 225 -14.16 2.18 21.52
N ILE A 226 -14.16 1.14 22.33
CA ILE A 226 -13.41 -0.09 22.12
C ILE A 226 -14.21 -1.13 21.31
N LYS A 227 -15.54 -1.11 21.44
CA LYS A 227 -16.42 -2.14 20.86
C LYS A 227 -16.26 -2.27 19.35
N GLY A 228 -16.22 -1.14 18.61
CA GLY A 228 -16.05 -1.16 17.17
C GLY A 228 -14.67 -1.73 16.73
N ILE A 229 -13.64 -1.56 17.56
CA ILE A 229 -12.31 -2.16 17.33
C ILE A 229 -12.37 -3.67 17.59
N GLN A 230 -13.01 -4.10 18.68
CA GLN A 230 -13.21 -5.52 18.99
C GLN A 230 -14.00 -6.23 17.88
N ASP A 231 -15.12 -5.66 17.48
CA ASP A 231 -15.95 -6.19 16.39
C ASP A 231 -15.12 -6.32 15.08
N ALA A 232 -14.28 -5.32 14.77
CA ALA A 232 -13.42 -5.35 13.59
C ALA A 232 -12.39 -6.48 13.64
N TYR A 233 -11.78 -6.72 14.79
CA TYR A 233 -10.75 -7.75 14.96
C TYR A 233 -11.32 -9.17 15.06
N GLU A 234 -12.51 -9.32 15.66
CA GLU A 234 -13.17 -10.63 15.81
C GLU A 234 -13.89 -11.06 14.53
N THR A 235 -14.54 -10.13 13.85
CA THR A 235 -15.44 -10.47 12.71
C THR A 235 -14.94 -9.98 11.36
N GLY A 236 -13.88 -9.18 11.33
CA GLY A 236 -13.41 -8.46 10.13
C GLY A 236 -14.32 -7.27 9.75
N ARG A 237 -15.34 -6.94 10.56
CA ARG A 237 -16.27 -5.84 10.31
C ARG A 237 -16.51 -5.04 11.58
N GLY A 238 -16.07 -3.78 11.59
CA GLY A 238 -16.26 -2.88 12.72
C GLY A 238 -16.22 -1.42 12.30
N LYS A 239 -16.76 -0.55 13.14
CA LYS A 239 -16.76 0.90 12.92
C LYS A 239 -15.85 1.55 13.94
N VAL A 240 -14.70 2.03 13.48
CA VAL A 240 -13.76 2.82 14.30
C VAL A 240 -14.06 4.30 14.09
N ILE A 241 -14.44 4.99 15.16
CA ILE A 241 -14.72 6.43 15.12
C ILE A 241 -13.45 7.16 15.55
N MET A 242 -12.95 8.04 14.67
CA MET A 242 -11.77 8.84 14.92
C MET A 242 -12.15 10.29 15.24
N GLN A 243 -11.50 10.86 16.24
CA GLN A 243 -11.62 12.27 16.61
C GLN A 243 -10.27 12.96 16.45
N GLY A 244 -10.23 14.03 15.65
CA GLY A 244 -9.07 14.92 15.56
C GLY A 244 -8.87 15.72 16.84
N ARG A 245 -7.63 16.16 17.06
CA ARG A 245 -7.29 17.12 18.12
C ARG A 245 -6.92 18.44 17.46
N ALA A 246 -7.69 19.49 17.74
CA ALA A 246 -7.46 20.83 17.23
C ALA A 246 -6.98 21.76 18.35
N HIS A 247 -6.05 22.64 18.04
CA HIS A 247 -5.58 23.72 18.90
C HIS A 247 -5.76 25.04 18.17
N VAL A 248 -6.19 26.07 18.90
CA VAL A 248 -6.31 27.43 18.38
C VAL A 248 -5.26 28.27 19.09
N GLU A 249 -4.34 28.82 18.33
CA GLU A 249 -3.29 29.70 18.85
C GLU A 249 -3.53 31.13 18.37
N PRO A 250 -3.54 32.15 19.26
CA PRO A 250 -3.64 33.53 18.84
C PRO A 250 -2.32 33.94 18.13
N SER A 251 -2.45 34.40 16.90
CA SER A 251 -1.34 35.00 16.17
C SER A 251 -1.46 36.52 16.13
N ASN A 252 -0.34 37.23 16.19
CA ASN A 252 -0.32 38.69 16.11
C ASN A 252 -0.78 39.23 14.74
N LEU A 253 -0.94 38.38 13.75
CA LEU A 253 -1.35 38.72 12.37
C LEU A 253 -2.76 38.26 12.00
N SER A 254 -3.24 37.17 12.61
CA SER A 254 -4.59 36.63 12.42
C SER A 254 -4.81 35.44 13.36
N LEU A 255 -6.07 35.04 13.54
CA LEU A 255 -6.40 33.74 14.13
C LEU A 255 -6.17 32.67 13.05
N ILE A 256 -5.09 31.93 13.18
CA ILE A 256 -4.82 30.77 12.30
C ILE A 256 -5.44 29.55 12.98
N HIS A 257 -6.40 28.95 12.32
CA HIS A 257 -6.92 27.65 12.72
C HIS A 257 -5.97 26.57 12.23
N ILE A 258 -5.09 26.09 13.09
CA ILE A 258 -4.24 24.94 12.78
C ILE A 258 -4.92 23.69 13.29
N SER A 259 -5.59 22.96 12.43
CA SER A 259 -5.97 21.58 12.67
C SER A 259 -4.81 20.69 12.22
N GLU A 260 -3.73 20.64 13.00
CA GLU A 260 -2.78 19.58 12.80
C GLU A 260 -3.34 18.29 13.42
N PRO A 261 -3.47 17.21 12.64
CA PRO A 261 -3.48 15.90 13.25
C PRO A 261 -2.16 15.77 14.00
N THR A 262 -2.21 15.56 15.31
CA THR A 262 -1.01 15.55 16.16
C THR A 262 0.02 14.57 15.59
N ARG A 263 1.13 15.10 15.06
CA ARG A 263 2.29 14.28 14.73
C ARG A 263 2.79 13.65 16.02
N ARG A 264 3.11 12.37 15.95
CA ARG A 264 3.87 11.74 17.03
C ARG A 264 5.30 12.23 16.98
N SER A 265 5.78 12.75 18.07
CA SER A 265 7.20 12.96 18.36
C SER A 265 7.90 11.62 18.55
#